data_65c3b790b0e3721d9f89aac89780c4f7
#
_entry.id   65c3b790b0e3721d9f89aac89780c4f7
#
_cell.length_a   1.000
_cell.length_b   1.000
_cell.length_c   1.000
_cell.angle_alpha   90.00
_cell.angle_beta   90.00
_cell.angle_gamma   90.00
#
_symmetry.space_group_name_H-M   'P 1'
#
loop_
_entity.id
_entity.type
_entity.pdbx_description
1 polymer ?
#
loop_
_entity_poly.entity_id
_entity_poly.type
_entity_poly.pdbx_seq_one_letter_code
_entity_poly.pdbx_strand_id
1 'polypeptide(L)'
;MNTVSPETVQAPDDDPWADWLLHQRSAGDPVYEMRIQARVAGYIDHALQRLPQTTPTSLLDFGCGDGALGLRALQRWPSLRVVFADPSLELLRRASARAEAAGVHARCRFVQLGPRGLDDLPDASFDAVLTRSALAYVPDKPRLLAQWHRLLGAGGAISLAEPIFRDEAVAACAQRAALEHAADDDAARLLRLLHRWRAHQFPDTEQALAESCHCNFSERDLFAWAAQAGFGDLRLELHIESGPSLAPDWDRFTRHTPHPYAKSLRDVLDWECGAEERTLLEGLLRHSWEQGRIVSVERMAYLSARRP
;
A
#
# COMPACT_ATOMS: atom_id res chain seq x y z
N MET A 1 -2.85 -9.95 35.93
CA MET A 1 -3.85 -8.93 35.54
C MET A 1 -3.20 -7.57 35.74
N ASN A 2 -2.58 -7.02 34.72
CA ASN A 2 -2.12 -5.63 34.74
C ASN A 2 -2.79 -4.92 33.57
N THR A 3 -3.81 -4.17 33.93
CA THR A 3 -4.41 -3.17 33.04
C THR A 3 -3.40 -2.04 32.94
N VAL A 4 -2.72 -1.94 31.81
CA VAL A 4 -1.89 -0.79 31.48
C VAL A 4 -2.85 0.34 31.14
N SER A 5 -2.89 1.36 32.02
CA SER A 5 -3.51 2.66 31.72
C SER A 5 -2.84 3.24 30.46
N PRO A 6 -3.56 3.97 29.62
CA PRO A 6 -2.96 4.63 28.47
C PRO A 6 -2.05 5.75 28.95
N GLU A 7 -0.77 5.47 29.18
CA GLU A 7 0.24 6.51 29.23
C GLU A 7 0.24 7.20 27.87
N THR A 8 0.02 8.50 27.89
CA THR A 8 0.13 9.41 26.78
C THR A 8 1.55 9.38 26.19
N VAL A 9 1.81 8.41 25.35
CA VAL A 9 2.93 8.49 24.42
C VAL A 9 2.49 9.54 23.39
N GLN A 10 3.13 10.72 23.42
CA GLN A 10 3.00 11.70 22.36
C GLN A 10 3.27 10.99 21.04
N ALA A 11 2.28 11.07 20.10
CA ALA A 11 2.51 10.68 18.75
C ALA A 11 3.73 11.46 18.22
N PRO A 12 4.66 10.88 17.49
CA PRO A 12 5.65 11.67 16.78
C PRO A 12 4.90 12.68 15.92
N ASP A 13 5.36 13.92 15.89
CA ASP A 13 4.73 15.05 15.17
C ASP A 13 4.61 14.81 13.65
N ASP A 14 5.03 13.65 13.14
CA ASP A 14 5.04 13.29 11.73
C ASP A 14 4.67 11.80 11.56
N ASP A 15 3.37 11.55 11.29
CA ASP A 15 2.87 10.23 10.89
C ASP A 15 2.42 10.30 9.41
N PRO A 16 3.36 10.08 8.46
CA PRO A 16 3.07 10.22 7.04
C PRO A 16 2.02 9.22 6.53
N TRP A 17 1.86 8.07 7.22
CA TRP A 17 0.86 7.07 6.87
C TRP A 17 -0.54 7.52 7.22
N ALA A 18 -0.72 8.04 8.45
CA ALA A 18 -2.00 8.59 8.87
C ALA A 18 -2.37 9.79 8.01
N ASP A 19 -1.46 10.73 7.79
CA ASP A 19 -1.71 11.90 6.97
C ASP A 19 -2.09 11.50 5.54
N TRP A 20 -1.33 10.61 4.90
CA TRP A 20 -1.64 10.15 3.56
C TRP A 20 -3.00 9.44 3.48
N LEU A 21 -3.24 8.46 4.35
CA LEU A 21 -4.46 7.65 4.30
C LEU A 21 -5.72 8.50 4.52
N LEU A 22 -5.63 9.52 5.37
CA LEU A 22 -6.76 10.29 5.85
C LEU A 22 -7.02 11.57 5.05
N HIS A 23 -5.97 12.15 4.46
CA HIS A 23 -6.03 13.48 3.87
C HIS A 23 -5.55 13.54 2.42
N GLN A 24 -4.50 12.82 2.05
CA GLN A 24 -3.88 12.95 0.73
C GLN A 24 -4.43 11.95 -0.29
N ARG A 25 -4.68 10.70 0.10
CA ARG A 25 -5.09 9.62 -0.81
C ARG A 25 -6.35 9.95 -1.61
N SER A 26 -7.34 10.55 -0.97
CA SER A 26 -8.59 10.98 -1.60
C SER A 26 -8.71 12.50 -1.74
N ALA A 27 -7.62 13.24 -1.48
CA ALA A 27 -7.63 14.71 -1.41
C ALA A 27 -8.75 15.26 -0.49
N GLY A 28 -9.08 14.53 0.58
CA GLY A 28 -10.13 14.89 1.53
C GLY A 28 -11.58 14.81 1.00
N ASP A 29 -11.79 14.26 -0.19
CA ASP A 29 -13.10 14.17 -0.82
C ASP A 29 -13.82 12.86 -0.46
N PRO A 30 -15.02 12.89 0.15
CA PRO A 30 -15.72 11.69 0.60
C PRO A 30 -16.24 10.80 -0.55
N VAL A 31 -16.56 11.37 -1.71
CA VAL A 31 -16.99 10.59 -2.89
C VAL A 31 -15.79 9.86 -3.49
N TYR A 32 -14.65 10.53 -3.57
CA TYR A 32 -13.41 9.91 -4.03
C TYR A 32 -12.98 8.79 -3.07
N GLU A 33 -13.02 9.05 -1.76
CA GLU A 33 -12.73 8.05 -0.74
C GLU A 33 -13.63 6.82 -0.87
N MET A 34 -14.92 7.00 -1.07
CA MET A 34 -15.87 5.89 -1.28
C MET A 34 -15.51 5.05 -2.52
N ARG A 35 -15.09 5.67 -3.62
CA ARG A 35 -14.64 4.96 -4.83
C ARG A 35 -13.36 4.16 -4.58
N ILE A 36 -12.39 4.77 -3.87
CA ILE A 36 -11.15 4.08 -3.46
C ILE A 36 -11.49 2.90 -2.56
N GLN A 37 -12.35 3.08 -1.56
CA GLN A 37 -12.75 2.01 -0.63
C GLN A 37 -13.46 0.85 -1.35
N ALA A 38 -14.29 1.14 -2.35
CA ALA A 38 -14.93 0.09 -3.16
C ALA A 38 -13.89 -0.76 -3.92
N ARG A 39 -12.84 -0.12 -4.49
CA ARG A 39 -11.72 -0.83 -5.13
C ARG A 39 -10.91 -1.63 -4.12
N VAL A 40 -10.56 -1.04 -2.99
CA VAL A 40 -9.83 -1.69 -1.90
C VAL A 40 -10.59 -2.92 -1.37
N ALA A 41 -11.92 -2.86 -1.28
CA ALA A 41 -12.72 -4.00 -0.88
C ALA A 41 -12.55 -5.21 -1.84
N GLY A 42 -12.43 -4.95 -3.14
CA GLY A 42 -12.13 -6.00 -4.14
C GLY A 42 -10.79 -6.69 -3.88
N TYR A 43 -9.73 -5.94 -3.57
CA TYR A 43 -8.40 -6.50 -3.24
C TYR A 43 -8.45 -7.33 -1.96
N ILE A 44 -9.15 -6.83 -0.94
CA ILE A 44 -9.34 -7.54 0.33
C ILE A 44 -10.11 -8.85 0.11
N ASP A 45 -11.23 -8.81 -0.61
CA ASP A 45 -12.05 -10.00 -0.86
C ASP A 45 -11.25 -11.06 -1.63
N HIS A 46 -10.44 -10.65 -2.60
CA HIS A 46 -9.56 -11.57 -3.33
C HIS A 46 -8.52 -12.22 -2.40
N ALA A 47 -7.84 -11.43 -1.55
CA ALA A 47 -6.89 -11.97 -0.58
C ALA A 47 -7.58 -12.94 0.41
N LEU A 48 -8.76 -12.61 0.94
CA LEU A 48 -9.50 -13.46 1.85
C LEU A 48 -9.97 -14.77 1.21
N GLN A 49 -10.25 -14.80 -0.11
CA GLN A 49 -10.63 -16.01 -0.84
C GLN A 49 -9.46 -16.97 -1.03
N ARG A 50 -8.21 -16.51 -0.93
CA ARG A 50 -7.00 -17.31 -1.07
C ARG A 50 -6.57 -18.01 0.23
N LEU A 51 -7.16 -17.67 1.35
CA LEU A 51 -6.96 -18.44 2.57
C LEU A 51 -7.53 -19.85 2.40
N PRO A 52 -6.93 -20.85 3.09
CA PRO A 52 -7.45 -22.21 3.09
C PRO A 52 -8.92 -22.26 3.51
N GLN A 53 -9.64 -23.30 3.06
CA GLN A 53 -11.06 -23.50 3.42
C GLN A 53 -11.30 -23.78 4.92
N THR A 54 -10.25 -24.10 5.68
CA THR A 54 -10.31 -24.19 7.15
C THR A 54 -10.53 -22.80 7.73
N THR A 55 -11.62 -22.63 8.46
CA THR A 55 -11.95 -21.36 9.12
C THR A 55 -10.85 -20.98 10.12
N PRO A 56 -10.13 -19.87 9.92
CA PRO A 56 -9.14 -19.44 10.89
C PRO A 56 -9.82 -18.97 12.19
N THR A 57 -9.19 -19.23 13.32
CA THR A 57 -9.63 -18.74 14.63
C THR A 57 -8.78 -17.58 15.13
N SER A 58 -7.55 -17.45 14.62
CA SER A 58 -6.58 -16.42 14.96
C SER A 58 -5.92 -15.84 13.71
N LEU A 59 -5.91 -14.52 13.56
CA LEU A 59 -5.38 -13.82 12.42
C LEU A 59 -4.53 -12.62 12.84
N LEU A 60 -3.37 -12.46 12.19
CA LEU A 60 -2.59 -11.23 12.23
C LEU A 60 -2.88 -10.40 10.96
N ASP A 61 -3.40 -9.19 11.12
CA ASP A 61 -3.51 -8.16 10.09
C ASP A 61 -2.27 -7.25 10.19
N PHE A 62 -1.27 -7.50 9.34
CA PHE A 62 0.01 -6.80 9.37
C PHE A 62 -0.03 -5.56 8.50
N GLY A 63 0.36 -4.39 9.07
CA GLY A 63 0.19 -3.10 8.42
C GLY A 63 -1.28 -2.80 8.22
N CYS A 64 -2.07 -2.97 9.27
CA CYS A 64 -3.53 -2.99 9.19
C CYS A 64 -4.15 -1.64 8.77
N GLY A 65 -3.40 -0.53 8.90
CA GLY A 65 -3.92 0.82 8.70
C GLY A 65 -5.16 1.08 9.55
N ASP A 66 -6.22 1.52 8.93
CA ASP A 66 -7.53 1.77 9.58
C ASP A 66 -8.37 0.49 9.80
N GLY A 67 -7.76 -0.69 9.62
CA GLY A 67 -8.34 -1.99 9.93
C GLY A 67 -9.25 -2.58 8.85
N ALA A 68 -9.26 -2.07 7.64
CA ALA A 68 -10.21 -2.48 6.60
C ALA A 68 -10.17 -4.00 6.32
N LEU A 69 -8.97 -4.62 6.27
CA LEU A 69 -8.81 -6.04 5.96
C LEU A 69 -9.28 -6.92 7.13
N GLY A 70 -8.77 -6.68 8.34
CA GLY A 70 -9.12 -7.47 9.53
C GLY A 70 -10.60 -7.35 9.89
N LEU A 71 -11.21 -6.16 9.75
CA LEU A 71 -12.64 -5.97 9.96
C LEU A 71 -13.48 -6.76 8.94
N ARG A 72 -13.06 -6.82 7.69
CA ARG A 72 -13.71 -7.63 6.66
C ARG A 72 -13.60 -9.12 6.97
N ALA A 73 -12.44 -9.57 7.48
CA ALA A 73 -12.22 -10.94 7.95
C ALA A 73 -13.14 -11.29 9.12
N LEU A 74 -13.30 -10.39 10.11
CA LEU A 74 -14.19 -10.57 11.26
C LEU A 74 -15.68 -10.69 10.87
N GLN A 75 -16.10 -10.03 9.79
CA GLN A 75 -17.46 -10.18 9.22
C GLN A 75 -17.65 -11.55 8.58
N ARG A 76 -16.60 -12.08 7.91
CA ARG A 76 -16.65 -13.37 7.21
C ARG A 76 -16.63 -14.56 8.18
N TRP A 77 -15.89 -14.45 9.27
CA TRP A 77 -15.70 -15.54 10.25
C TRP A 77 -16.08 -15.11 11.66
N PRO A 78 -17.27 -15.54 12.14
CA PRO A 78 -17.82 -15.12 13.44
C PRO A 78 -16.94 -15.50 14.65
N SER A 79 -16.16 -16.60 14.58
CA SER A 79 -15.30 -17.07 15.65
C SER A 79 -13.87 -16.50 15.60
N LEU A 80 -13.53 -15.74 14.56
CA LEU A 80 -12.21 -15.20 14.35
C LEU A 80 -11.83 -14.16 15.43
N ARG A 81 -10.59 -14.21 15.88
CA ARG A 81 -9.91 -13.15 16.65
C ARG A 81 -8.82 -12.55 15.78
N VAL A 82 -8.69 -11.23 15.78
CA VAL A 82 -7.73 -10.51 14.96
C VAL A 82 -6.79 -9.68 15.84
N VAL A 83 -5.50 -9.80 15.57
CA VAL A 83 -4.47 -8.86 16.03
C VAL A 83 -4.21 -7.88 14.89
N PHE A 84 -4.57 -6.61 15.10
CA PHE A 84 -4.27 -5.50 14.20
C PHE A 84 -2.90 -4.93 14.58
N ALA A 85 -1.94 -4.97 13.68
CA ALA A 85 -0.58 -4.53 13.92
C ALA A 85 -0.17 -3.46 12.91
N ASP A 86 0.22 -2.28 13.39
CA ASP A 86 0.60 -1.13 12.56
C ASP A 86 1.60 -0.23 13.30
N PRO A 87 2.55 0.42 12.64
CA PRO A 87 3.41 1.42 13.30
C PRO A 87 2.65 2.70 13.68
N SER A 88 1.58 3.08 12.96
CA SER A 88 0.79 4.27 13.20
C SER A 88 -0.19 4.07 14.36
N LEU A 89 0.02 4.80 15.46
CA LEU A 89 -0.90 4.78 16.59
C LEU A 89 -2.25 5.42 16.23
N GLU A 90 -2.26 6.43 15.37
CA GLU A 90 -3.48 7.10 14.92
C GLU A 90 -4.36 6.15 14.09
N LEU A 91 -3.75 5.38 13.17
CA LEU A 91 -4.48 4.40 12.38
C LEU A 91 -5.01 3.24 13.25
N LEU A 92 -4.24 2.79 14.24
CA LEU A 92 -4.72 1.79 15.21
C LEU A 92 -5.90 2.29 16.04
N ARG A 93 -5.90 3.55 16.47
CA ARG A 93 -7.06 4.15 17.16
C ARG A 93 -8.31 4.15 16.26
N ARG A 94 -8.15 4.46 14.98
CA ARG A 94 -9.25 4.40 14.01
C ARG A 94 -9.74 2.98 13.77
N ALA A 95 -8.83 2.02 13.62
CA ALA A 95 -9.18 0.62 13.52
C ALA A 95 -9.97 0.14 14.75
N SER A 96 -9.56 0.56 15.96
CA SER A 96 -10.27 0.28 17.22
C SER A 96 -11.68 0.88 17.23
N ALA A 97 -11.83 2.16 16.91
CA ALA A 97 -13.12 2.82 16.85
C ALA A 97 -14.08 2.18 15.81
N ARG A 98 -13.54 1.77 14.65
CA ARG A 98 -14.31 1.03 13.64
C ARG A 98 -14.73 -0.37 14.13
N ALA A 99 -13.87 -1.06 14.89
CA ALA A 99 -14.20 -2.34 15.51
C ALA A 99 -15.30 -2.20 16.56
N GLU A 100 -15.30 -1.11 17.35
CA GLU A 100 -16.36 -0.77 18.29
C GLU A 100 -17.68 -0.50 17.57
N ALA A 101 -17.67 0.35 16.55
CA ALA A 101 -18.85 0.66 15.75
C ALA A 101 -19.44 -0.57 15.06
N ALA A 102 -18.60 -1.55 14.68
CA ALA A 102 -19.02 -2.82 14.11
C ALA A 102 -19.43 -3.88 15.15
N GLY A 103 -19.32 -3.60 16.46
CA GLY A 103 -19.67 -4.51 17.55
C GLY A 103 -18.72 -5.73 17.65
N VAL A 104 -17.50 -5.63 17.14
CA VAL A 104 -16.54 -6.75 17.10
C VAL A 104 -15.28 -6.52 17.93
N HIS A 105 -15.18 -5.41 18.65
CA HIS A 105 -13.99 -4.99 19.41
C HIS A 105 -13.50 -6.08 20.41
N ALA A 106 -14.42 -6.81 21.05
CA ALA A 106 -14.06 -7.91 21.97
C ALA A 106 -13.26 -9.07 21.33
N ARG A 107 -13.23 -9.13 20.00
CA ARG A 107 -12.46 -10.09 19.21
C ARG A 107 -11.17 -9.50 18.61
N CYS A 108 -10.84 -8.25 18.97
CA CYS A 108 -9.73 -7.49 18.42
C CYS A 108 -8.67 -7.24 19.48
N ARG A 109 -7.40 -7.25 19.07
CA ARG A 109 -6.25 -6.74 19.81
C ARG A 109 -5.49 -5.79 18.89
N PHE A 110 -5.05 -4.65 19.42
CA PHE A 110 -4.30 -3.64 18.67
C PHE A 110 -2.88 -3.57 19.18
N VAL A 111 -1.89 -3.65 18.29
CA VAL A 111 -0.47 -3.71 18.60
C VAL A 111 0.27 -2.68 17.79
N GLN A 112 0.85 -1.69 18.44
CA GLN A 112 1.75 -0.76 17.76
C GLN A 112 3.09 -1.45 17.48
N LEU A 113 3.50 -1.45 16.21
CA LEU A 113 4.79 -1.98 15.79
C LEU A 113 5.89 -0.96 16.09
N GLY A 114 6.79 -1.32 16.99
CA GLY A 114 7.99 -0.54 17.28
C GLY A 114 9.21 -1.08 16.53
N PRO A 115 10.43 -0.65 16.93
CA PRO A 115 11.68 -1.06 16.27
C PRO A 115 11.92 -2.58 16.25
N ARG A 116 11.35 -3.33 17.20
CA ARG A 116 11.43 -4.80 17.25
C ARG A 116 10.40 -5.50 16.36
N GLY A 117 9.50 -4.73 15.72
CA GLY A 117 8.50 -5.27 14.82
C GLY A 117 7.63 -6.35 15.48
N LEU A 118 7.71 -7.58 14.96
CA LEU A 118 6.90 -8.73 15.40
C LEU A 118 7.61 -9.62 16.42
N ASP A 119 8.81 -9.28 16.88
CA ASP A 119 9.63 -10.15 17.76
C ASP A 119 8.96 -10.47 19.12
N ASP A 120 8.08 -9.58 19.59
CA ASP A 120 7.35 -9.76 20.87
C ASP A 120 6.10 -10.66 20.74
N LEU A 121 5.72 -11.05 19.52
CA LEU A 121 4.60 -11.97 19.32
C LEU A 121 5.07 -13.43 19.43
N PRO A 122 4.31 -14.28 20.15
CA PRO A 122 4.73 -15.66 20.38
C PRO A 122 4.68 -16.52 19.10
N ASP A 123 5.54 -17.52 19.04
CA ASP A 123 5.61 -18.49 17.95
C ASP A 123 4.30 -19.28 17.84
N ALA A 124 3.96 -19.71 16.63
CA ALA A 124 2.83 -20.58 16.33
C ALA A 124 1.49 -20.11 16.96
N SER A 125 1.27 -18.79 17.01
CA SER A 125 0.11 -18.16 17.66
C SER A 125 -1.00 -17.76 16.69
N PHE A 126 -0.78 -17.91 15.38
CA PHE A 126 -1.76 -17.55 14.37
C PHE A 126 -2.05 -18.69 13.40
N ASP A 127 -3.30 -18.76 12.94
CA ASP A 127 -3.74 -19.63 11.84
C ASP A 127 -3.54 -18.93 10.48
N ALA A 128 -3.57 -17.60 10.48
CA ALA A 128 -3.40 -16.80 9.28
C ALA A 128 -2.64 -15.50 9.54
N VAL A 129 -1.82 -15.08 8.56
CA VAL A 129 -1.26 -13.73 8.47
C VAL A 129 -1.74 -13.12 7.17
N LEU A 130 -2.34 -11.96 7.28
CA LEU A 130 -2.80 -11.18 6.13
C LEU A 130 -2.14 -9.80 6.09
N THR A 131 -1.94 -9.30 4.90
CA THR A 131 -1.48 -7.93 4.67
C THR A 131 -1.99 -7.39 3.33
N ARG A 132 -2.14 -6.08 3.25
CA ARG A 132 -2.45 -5.37 2.01
C ARG A 132 -1.69 -4.06 1.95
N SER A 133 -0.88 -3.91 0.90
CA SER A 133 -0.13 -2.66 0.62
C SER A 133 0.72 -2.17 1.81
N ALA A 134 1.33 -3.10 2.55
CA ALA A 134 2.19 -2.81 3.69
C ALA A 134 3.58 -3.45 3.56
N LEU A 135 3.67 -4.69 3.07
CA LEU A 135 4.94 -5.37 2.87
C LEU A 135 5.86 -4.59 1.92
N ALA A 136 5.31 -3.95 0.89
CA ALA A 136 6.06 -3.12 -0.06
C ALA A 136 7.00 -2.13 0.67
N TYR A 137 6.59 -1.59 1.79
CA TYR A 137 7.30 -0.55 2.52
C TYR A 137 8.23 -1.07 3.63
N VAL A 138 8.31 -2.37 3.81
CA VAL A 138 9.24 -2.99 4.77
C VAL A 138 10.61 -3.18 4.10
N PRO A 139 11.69 -2.63 4.67
CA PRO A 139 13.02 -2.73 4.05
C PRO A 139 13.50 -4.18 3.89
N ASP A 140 13.37 -5.01 4.93
CA ASP A 140 13.81 -6.42 4.93
C ASP A 140 12.61 -7.36 4.80
N LYS A 141 12.13 -7.54 3.58
CA LYS A 141 10.98 -8.40 3.25
C LYS A 141 11.26 -9.89 3.48
N PRO A 142 12.46 -10.42 3.15
CA PRO A 142 12.81 -11.80 3.49
C PRO A 142 12.71 -12.10 4.98
N ARG A 143 13.25 -11.22 5.83
CA ARG A 143 13.14 -11.36 7.29
C ARG A 143 11.69 -11.30 7.76
N LEU A 144 10.87 -10.41 7.20
CA LEU A 144 9.46 -10.32 7.55
C LEU A 144 8.71 -11.62 7.23
N LEU A 145 8.95 -12.21 6.05
CA LEU A 145 8.34 -13.50 5.68
C LEU A 145 8.81 -14.64 6.58
N ALA A 146 10.08 -14.66 7.00
CA ALA A 146 10.57 -15.60 7.99
C ALA A 146 9.89 -15.41 9.37
N GLN A 147 9.64 -14.17 9.78
CA GLN A 147 8.87 -13.87 11.00
C GLN A 147 7.42 -14.36 10.88
N TRP A 148 6.75 -14.16 9.76
CA TRP A 148 5.40 -14.69 9.54
C TRP A 148 5.38 -16.21 9.59
N HIS A 149 6.40 -16.88 9.00
CA HIS A 149 6.52 -18.32 9.08
C HIS A 149 6.65 -18.78 10.55
N ARG A 150 7.45 -18.09 11.38
CA ARG A 150 7.58 -18.36 12.82
C ARG A 150 6.26 -18.22 13.58
N LEU A 151 5.51 -17.14 13.28
CA LEU A 151 4.26 -16.79 13.98
C LEU A 151 3.09 -17.72 13.63
N LEU A 152 3.09 -18.34 12.47
CA LEU A 152 2.03 -19.27 12.05
C LEU A 152 2.18 -20.62 12.75
N GLY A 153 1.07 -21.25 13.12
CA GLY A 153 1.02 -22.67 13.48
C GLY A 153 1.24 -23.58 12.26
N ALA A 154 1.47 -24.89 12.49
CA ALA A 154 1.52 -25.86 11.41
C ALA A 154 0.21 -25.85 10.61
N GLY A 155 0.29 -25.86 9.29
CA GLY A 155 -0.85 -25.72 8.38
C GLY A 155 -1.41 -24.28 8.27
N GLY A 156 -0.88 -23.34 9.04
CA GLY A 156 -1.25 -21.92 8.95
C GLY A 156 -0.86 -21.30 7.61
N ALA A 157 -1.48 -20.20 7.24
CA ALA A 157 -1.32 -19.63 5.91
C ALA A 157 -1.04 -18.12 5.90
N ILE A 158 -0.32 -17.68 4.89
CA ILE A 158 -0.25 -16.28 4.51
C ILE A 158 -1.16 -16.00 3.32
N SER A 159 -1.72 -14.79 3.27
CA SER A 159 -2.30 -14.24 2.05
C SER A 159 -2.07 -12.74 2.00
N LEU A 160 -1.51 -12.25 0.89
CA LEU A 160 -1.19 -10.84 0.74
C LEU A 160 -1.68 -10.29 -0.59
N ALA A 161 -1.94 -8.99 -0.60
CA ALA A 161 -2.21 -8.19 -1.78
C ALA A 161 -1.28 -6.98 -1.77
N GLU A 162 -0.24 -6.98 -2.61
CA GLU A 162 0.80 -5.95 -2.60
C GLU A 162 0.92 -5.23 -3.95
N PRO A 163 0.98 -3.89 -3.96
CA PRO A 163 1.23 -3.15 -5.19
C PRO A 163 2.65 -3.42 -5.69
N ILE A 164 2.80 -3.55 -7.01
CA ILE A 164 4.10 -3.66 -7.67
C ILE A 164 4.39 -2.34 -8.36
N PHE A 165 5.24 -1.52 -7.76
CA PHE A 165 5.63 -0.20 -8.28
C PHE A 165 6.90 -0.24 -9.14
N ARG A 166 7.55 -1.39 -9.27
CA ARG A 166 8.80 -1.54 -10.02
C ARG A 166 8.68 -1.05 -11.47
N ASP A 167 7.58 -1.37 -12.14
CA ASP A 167 7.38 -0.98 -13.54
C ASP A 167 7.25 0.54 -13.70
N GLU A 168 6.65 1.22 -12.72
CA GLU A 168 6.54 2.69 -12.70
C GLU A 168 7.93 3.33 -12.54
N ALA A 169 8.76 2.77 -11.68
CA ALA A 169 10.13 3.23 -11.48
C ALA A 169 11.01 2.95 -12.72
N VAL A 170 10.89 1.76 -13.33
CA VAL A 170 11.58 1.44 -14.59
C VAL A 170 11.16 2.42 -15.69
N ALA A 171 9.87 2.76 -15.79
CA ALA A 171 9.40 3.75 -16.74
C ALA A 171 9.94 5.17 -16.45
N ALA A 172 10.12 5.55 -15.19
CA ALA A 172 10.77 6.81 -14.80
C ALA A 172 12.24 6.84 -15.22
N CYS A 173 13.00 5.76 -14.99
CA CYS A 173 14.37 5.61 -15.45
C CYS A 173 14.48 5.71 -16.98
N ALA A 174 13.58 5.05 -17.72
CA ALA A 174 13.55 5.10 -19.17
C ALA A 174 13.24 6.51 -19.71
N GLN A 175 12.33 7.24 -19.06
CA GLN A 175 12.05 8.65 -19.40
C GLN A 175 13.29 9.53 -19.18
N ARG A 176 14.00 9.35 -18.06
CA ARG A 176 15.25 10.07 -17.78
C ARG A 176 16.30 9.81 -18.87
N ALA A 177 16.54 8.54 -19.21
CA ALA A 177 17.49 8.18 -20.26
C ALA A 177 17.11 8.76 -21.63
N ALA A 178 15.81 8.80 -21.97
CA ALA A 178 15.34 9.41 -23.19
C ALA A 178 15.62 10.93 -23.25
N LEU A 179 15.58 11.61 -22.10
CA LEU A 179 15.86 13.05 -22.02
C LEU A 179 17.34 13.40 -22.24
N GLU A 180 18.27 12.48 -21.98
CA GLU A 180 19.70 12.68 -22.22
C GLU A 180 20.02 12.84 -23.71
N HIS A 181 19.17 12.31 -24.57
CA HIS A 181 19.34 12.31 -26.03
C HIS A 181 18.25 13.14 -26.76
N ALA A 182 17.37 13.81 -26.01
CA ALA A 182 16.25 14.56 -26.58
C ALA A 182 16.74 15.85 -27.26
N ALA A 183 16.15 16.19 -28.39
CA ALA A 183 16.35 17.50 -29.04
C ALA A 183 15.80 18.61 -28.14
N ASP A 184 16.21 19.86 -28.42
CA ASP A 184 15.66 21.02 -27.70
C ASP A 184 14.43 21.55 -28.47
N ASP A 185 13.33 20.80 -28.33
CA ASP A 185 12.04 21.10 -28.94
C ASP A 185 10.89 21.04 -27.94
N ASP A 186 9.68 21.37 -28.36
CA ASP A 186 8.49 21.39 -27.52
C ASP A 186 8.14 19.98 -26.97
N ALA A 187 8.42 18.93 -27.75
CA ALA A 187 8.16 17.56 -27.32
C ALA A 187 9.10 17.16 -26.17
N ALA A 188 10.37 17.50 -26.28
CA ALA A 188 11.33 17.26 -25.20
C ALA A 188 11.04 18.14 -23.97
N ARG A 189 10.60 19.39 -24.19
CA ARG A 189 10.16 20.26 -23.08
C ARG A 189 9.01 19.61 -22.30
N LEU A 190 8.02 19.10 -22.99
CA LEU A 190 6.89 18.41 -22.39
C LEU A 190 7.32 17.13 -21.67
N LEU A 191 8.18 16.32 -22.30
CA LEU A 191 8.71 15.10 -21.67
C LEU A 191 9.47 15.42 -20.38
N ARG A 192 10.26 16.52 -20.34
CA ARG A 192 10.92 16.99 -19.11
C ARG A 192 9.93 17.31 -18.00
N LEU A 193 8.81 17.94 -18.31
CA LEU A 193 7.78 18.28 -17.32
C LEU A 193 7.05 17.03 -16.78
N LEU A 194 6.70 16.10 -17.65
CA LEU A 194 6.09 14.83 -17.28
C LEU A 194 7.05 13.98 -16.45
N HIS A 195 8.33 13.93 -16.83
CA HIS A 195 9.36 13.24 -16.06
C HIS A 195 9.55 13.87 -14.69
N ARG A 196 9.60 15.21 -14.57
CA ARG A 196 9.71 15.92 -13.28
C ARG A 196 8.61 15.47 -12.33
N TRP A 197 7.37 15.41 -12.75
CA TRP A 197 6.27 14.91 -11.92
C TRP A 197 6.46 13.44 -11.54
N ARG A 198 6.80 12.58 -12.51
CA ARG A 198 7.00 11.14 -12.24
C ARG A 198 8.18 10.88 -11.30
N ALA A 199 9.28 11.63 -11.42
CA ALA A 199 10.46 11.49 -10.55
C ALA A 199 10.18 11.86 -9.08
N HIS A 200 9.12 12.63 -8.80
CA HIS A 200 8.63 12.85 -7.44
C HIS A 200 7.75 11.73 -6.90
N GLN A 201 7.34 10.81 -7.73
CA GLN A 201 6.51 9.67 -7.32
C GLN A 201 7.32 8.37 -7.27
N PHE A 202 8.28 8.21 -8.18
CA PHE A 202 9.05 6.98 -8.33
C PHE A 202 10.52 7.29 -8.60
N PRO A 203 11.46 6.44 -8.13
CA PRO A 203 12.88 6.59 -8.43
C PRO A 203 13.13 6.53 -9.95
N ASP A 204 14.00 7.41 -10.44
CA ASP A 204 14.27 7.62 -11.86
C ASP A 204 15.72 7.27 -12.26
N THR A 205 16.49 6.65 -11.35
CA THR A 205 17.82 6.09 -11.60
C THR A 205 17.89 4.66 -11.11
N GLU A 206 18.76 3.85 -11.72
CA GLU A 206 18.97 2.46 -11.29
C GLU A 206 19.40 2.34 -9.83
N GLN A 207 20.26 3.27 -9.38
CA GLN A 207 20.70 3.31 -7.99
C GLN A 207 19.52 3.61 -7.05
N ALA A 208 18.77 4.67 -7.31
CA ALA A 208 17.61 5.04 -6.49
C ALA A 208 16.52 3.94 -6.50
N LEU A 209 16.33 3.26 -7.64
CA LEU A 209 15.44 2.11 -7.74
C LEU A 209 15.91 0.95 -6.85
N ALA A 210 17.20 0.63 -6.86
CA ALA A 210 17.76 -0.44 -6.02
C ALA A 210 17.64 -0.13 -4.51
N GLU A 211 17.75 1.13 -4.13
CA GLU A 211 17.63 1.62 -2.75
C GLU A 211 16.17 1.80 -2.27
N SER A 212 15.21 1.89 -3.19
CA SER A 212 13.80 2.15 -2.87
C SER A 212 13.07 0.89 -2.42
N CYS A 213 12.79 0.75 -1.14
CA CYS A 213 12.16 -0.46 -0.59
C CYS A 213 10.79 -0.79 -1.23
N HIS A 214 10.03 0.19 -1.70
CA HIS A 214 8.70 -0.04 -2.29
C HIS A 214 8.73 -0.22 -3.82
N CYS A 215 9.90 0.02 -4.48
CA CYS A 215 10.06 -0.15 -5.92
C CYS A 215 11.08 -1.22 -6.32
N ASN A 216 11.96 -1.66 -5.41
CA ASN A 216 13.11 -2.53 -5.73
C ASN A 216 12.76 -4.03 -5.86
N PHE A 217 11.49 -4.39 -5.87
CA PHE A 217 11.05 -5.78 -5.94
C PHE A 217 9.94 -5.98 -6.98
N SER A 218 9.82 -7.22 -7.43
CA SER A 218 8.76 -7.71 -8.31
C SER A 218 7.90 -8.75 -7.59
N GLU A 219 6.82 -9.18 -8.24
CA GLU A 219 5.99 -10.30 -7.78
C GLU A 219 6.79 -11.60 -7.67
N ARG A 220 7.82 -11.80 -8.50
CA ARG A 220 8.67 -12.99 -8.48
C ARG A 220 9.55 -13.04 -7.25
N ASP A 221 10.00 -11.86 -6.78
CA ASP A 221 10.79 -11.76 -5.56
C ASP A 221 9.93 -12.15 -4.34
N LEU A 222 8.64 -11.75 -4.31
CA LEU A 222 7.71 -12.18 -3.26
C LEU A 222 7.58 -13.71 -3.19
N PHE A 223 7.46 -14.36 -4.34
CA PHE A 223 7.39 -15.82 -4.43
C PHE A 223 8.69 -16.48 -3.93
N ALA A 224 9.84 -15.98 -4.40
CA ALA A 224 11.15 -16.50 -4.04
C ALA A 224 11.41 -16.37 -2.53
N TRP A 225 11.12 -15.21 -1.94
CA TRP A 225 11.32 -14.98 -0.52
C TRP A 225 10.37 -15.84 0.35
N ALA A 226 9.13 -16.03 -0.07
CA ALA A 226 8.22 -16.93 0.65
C ALA A 226 8.71 -18.38 0.60
N ALA A 227 9.20 -18.86 -0.54
CA ALA A 227 9.81 -20.17 -0.66
C ALA A 227 11.07 -20.32 0.23
N GLN A 228 11.94 -19.32 0.24
CA GLN A 228 13.14 -19.25 1.11
C GLN A 228 12.79 -19.25 2.59
N ALA A 229 11.68 -18.62 2.97
CA ALA A 229 11.19 -18.61 4.36
C ALA A 229 10.60 -19.97 4.80
N GLY A 230 10.49 -20.95 3.91
CA GLY A 230 10.01 -22.30 4.23
C GLY A 230 8.51 -22.51 3.97
N PHE A 231 7.83 -21.58 3.31
CA PHE A 231 6.44 -21.79 2.92
C PHE A 231 6.30 -22.80 1.78
N GLY A 232 5.24 -23.59 1.83
CA GLY A 232 4.79 -24.51 0.77
C GLY A 232 3.46 -24.05 0.14
N ASP A 233 2.96 -24.82 -0.82
CA ASP A 233 1.67 -24.55 -1.52
C ASP A 233 1.56 -23.10 -2.05
N LEU A 234 2.69 -22.55 -2.55
CA LEU A 234 2.76 -21.17 -3.01
C LEU A 234 1.90 -20.96 -4.26
N ARG A 235 1.10 -19.92 -4.25
CA ARG A 235 0.34 -19.43 -5.40
C ARG A 235 0.54 -17.95 -5.55
N LEU A 236 0.94 -17.53 -6.76
CA LEU A 236 1.13 -16.13 -7.10
C LEU A 236 0.25 -15.77 -8.29
N GLU A 237 -0.43 -14.63 -8.18
CA GLU A 237 -1.18 -14.00 -9.28
C GLU A 237 -0.75 -12.54 -9.37
N LEU A 238 -0.51 -12.06 -10.59
CA LEU A 238 -0.33 -10.63 -10.87
C LEU A 238 -1.53 -10.14 -11.66
N HIS A 239 -2.30 -9.23 -11.07
CA HIS A 239 -3.39 -8.56 -11.76
C HIS A 239 -2.90 -7.19 -12.22
N ILE A 240 -3.02 -6.95 -13.52
CA ILE A 240 -2.74 -5.65 -14.15
C ILE A 240 -4.07 -5.13 -14.67
N GLU A 241 -4.56 -4.08 -14.04
CA GLU A 241 -5.83 -3.46 -14.39
C GLU A 241 -5.60 -2.05 -14.90
N SER A 242 -6.26 -1.69 -15.98
CA SER A 242 -6.26 -0.35 -16.51
C SER A 242 -7.69 0.19 -16.58
N GLY A 243 -7.84 1.45 -16.21
CA GLY A 243 -9.16 2.09 -16.22
C GLY A 243 -9.05 3.60 -16.07
N PRO A 244 -10.18 4.31 -16.15
CA PRO A 244 -10.18 5.75 -15.93
C PRO A 244 -9.78 6.06 -14.48
N SER A 245 -9.24 7.27 -14.28
CA SER A 245 -8.97 7.78 -12.94
C SER A 245 -10.23 7.73 -12.09
N LEU A 246 -10.08 7.33 -10.82
CA LEU A 246 -11.18 7.35 -9.84
C LEU A 246 -11.50 8.76 -9.33
N ALA A 247 -10.61 9.74 -9.56
CA ALA A 247 -10.82 11.11 -9.13
C ALA A 247 -12.12 11.67 -9.72
N PRO A 248 -12.98 12.32 -8.91
CA PRO A 248 -14.26 12.83 -9.38
C PRO A 248 -14.13 14.05 -10.29
N ASP A 249 -13.07 14.82 -10.13
CA ASP A 249 -12.79 16.04 -10.86
C ASP A 249 -11.30 16.31 -10.99
N TRP A 250 -10.94 17.35 -11.75
CA TRP A 250 -9.56 17.75 -12.02
C TRP A 250 -8.78 18.15 -10.75
N ASP A 251 -9.42 18.87 -9.82
CA ASP A 251 -8.74 19.31 -8.58
C ASP A 251 -8.31 18.09 -7.74
N ARG A 252 -9.19 17.10 -7.56
CA ARG A 252 -8.88 15.86 -6.83
C ARG A 252 -7.84 15.02 -7.57
N PHE A 253 -7.91 14.98 -8.90
CA PHE A 253 -6.88 14.31 -9.70
C PHE A 253 -5.49 14.90 -9.45
N THR A 254 -5.38 16.23 -9.45
CA THR A 254 -4.06 16.89 -9.28
C THR A 254 -3.50 16.79 -7.86
N ARG A 255 -4.34 16.59 -6.85
CA ARG A 255 -3.94 16.47 -5.44
C ARG A 255 -3.67 15.04 -4.99
N HIS A 256 -4.09 14.05 -5.77
CA HIS A 256 -3.87 12.65 -5.45
C HIS A 256 -2.39 12.27 -5.48
N THR A 257 -1.96 11.42 -4.51
CA THR A 257 -0.64 10.81 -4.50
C THR A 257 -0.75 9.28 -4.39
N PRO A 258 0.10 8.52 -5.09
CA PRO A 258 0.02 7.05 -5.09
C PRO A 258 0.49 6.43 -3.78
N HIS A 259 1.32 7.10 -3.01
CA HIS A 259 1.88 6.66 -1.72
C HIS A 259 2.34 7.88 -0.90
N PRO A 260 2.61 7.73 0.42
CA PRO A 260 2.88 8.86 1.32
C PRO A 260 4.17 9.65 1.03
N TYR A 261 5.07 9.10 0.24
CA TYR A 261 6.36 9.76 -0.10
C TYR A 261 6.31 10.50 -1.45
N ALA A 262 5.18 10.45 -2.16
CA ALA A 262 5.03 11.07 -3.46
C ALA A 262 4.53 12.51 -3.33
N LYS A 263 5.02 13.40 -4.21
CA LYS A 263 4.39 14.71 -4.41
C LYS A 263 3.22 14.60 -5.37
N SER A 264 2.18 15.37 -5.11
CA SER A 264 1.05 15.51 -6.02
C SER A 264 1.43 16.29 -7.29
N LEU A 265 0.64 16.14 -8.36
CA LEU A 265 0.79 17.00 -9.53
C LEU A 265 0.60 18.49 -9.16
N ARG A 266 -0.30 18.78 -8.22
CA ARG A 266 -0.55 20.14 -7.72
C ARG A 266 0.69 20.74 -7.10
N ASP A 267 1.41 20.00 -6.27
CA ASP A 267 2.65 20.46 -5.64
C ASP A 267 3.71 20.79 -6.70
N VAL A 268 3.86 19.95 -7.72
CA VAL A 268 4.81 20.18 -8.82
C VAL A 268 4.44 21.43 -9.61
N LEU A 269 3.16 21.60 -9.94
CA LEU A 269 2.67 22.77 -10.66
C LEU A 269 2.84 24.08 -9.88
N ASP A 270 2.63 24.06 -8.57
CA ASP A 270 2.62 25.26 -7.74
C ASP A 270 4.04 25.68 -7.31
N TRP A 271 4.94 24.71 -7.10
CA TRP A 271 6.23 24.98 -6.48
C TRP A 271 7.44 24.77 -7.40
N GLU A 272 7.29 24.04 -8.52
CA GLU A 272 8.44 23.64 -9.36
C GLU A 272 8.29 24.07 -10.82
N CYS A 273 7.14 24.56 -11.22
CA CYS A 273 6.89 25.02 -12.58
C CYS A 273 6.83 26.55 -12.65
N GLY A 274 7.54 27.13 -13.61
CA GLY A 274 7.31 28.53 -14.02
C GLY A 274 5.94 28.69 -14.69
N ALA A 275 5.47 29.93 -14.86
CA ALA A 275 4.14 30.22 -15.38
C ALA A 275 3.86 29.58 -16.75
N GLU A 276 4.84 29.58 -17.66
CA GLU A 276 4.72 28.97 -19.00
C GLU A 276 4.71 27.43 -18.90
N GLU A 277 5.60 26.86 -18.09
CA GLU A 277 5.67 25.41 -17.87
C GLU A 277 4.38 24.89 -17.27
N ARG A 278 3.85 25.61 -16.27
CA ARG A 278 2.56 25.31 -15.65
C ARG A 278 1.43 25.32 -16.69
N THR A 279 1.35 26.37 -17.50
CA THR A 279 0.32 26.48 -18.54
C THR A 279 0.40 25.32 -19.53
N LEU A 280 1.60 24.94 -19.94
CA LEU A 280 1.83 23.83 -20.89
C LEU A 280 1.44 22.48 -20.27
N LEU A 281 1.96 22.16 -19.10
CA LEU A 281 1.74 20.86 -18.44
C LEU A 281 0.28 20.70 -17.99
N GLU A 282 -0.27 21.71 -17.31
CA GLU A 282 -1.66 21.69 -16.85
C GLU A 282 -2.63 21.63 -18.01
N GLY A 283 -2.41 22.43 -19.07
CA GLY A 283 -3.26 22.46 -20.26
C GLY A 283 -3.33 21.10 -20.96
N LEU A 284 -2.18 20.46 -21.16
CA LEU A 284 -2.13 19.12 -21.78
C LEU A 284 -2.81 18.05 -20.94
N LEU A 285 -2.44 17.97 -19.65
CA LEU A 285 -2.96 16.93 -18.77
C LEU A 285 -4.46 17.11 -18.51
N ARG A 286 -4.92 18.36 -18.32
CA ARG A 286 -6.33 18.67 -18.12
C ARG A 286 -7.15 18.31 -19.36
N HIS A 287 -6.69 18.69 -20.55
CA HIS A 287 -7.35 18.32 -21.80
C HIS A 287 -7.42 16.78 -21.96
N SER A 288 -6.34 16.07 -21.66
CA SER A 288 -6.32 14.61 -21.73
C SER A 288 -7.25 13.97 -20.70
N TRP A 289 -7.34 14.56 -19.50
CA TRP A 289 -8.26 14.11 -18.45
C TRP A 289 -9.72 14.32 -18.81
N GLU A 290 -10.09 15.51 -19.32
CA GLU A 290 -11.44 15.85 -19.78
C GLU A 290 -11.92 14.96 -20.93
N GLN A 291 -11.00 14.45 -21.75
CA GLN A 291 -11.29 13.49 -22.80
C GLN A 291 -11.24 12.02 -22.35
N GLY A 292 -11.06 11.75 -21.07
CA GLY A 292 -10.98 10.38 -20.52
C GLY A 292 -9.76 9.60 -21.01
N ARG A 293 -8.69 10.28 -21.49
CA ARG A 293 -7.47 9.66 -22.03
C ARG A 293 -6.42 9.37 -20.95
N ILE A 294 -6.58 9.92 -19.75
CA ILE A 294 -5.71 9.57 -18.64
C ILE A 294 -6.21 8.24 -18.04
N VAL A 295 -5.38 7.23 -18.17
CA VAL A 295 -5.65 5.88 -17.69
C VAL A 295 -4.78 5.61 -16.47
N SER A 296 -5.41 5.15 -15.39
CA SER A 296 -4.71 4.57 -14.25
C SER A 296 -4.38 3.12 -14.57
N VAL A 297 -3.15 2.70 -14.31
CA VAL A 297 -2.72 1.31 -14.40
C VAL A 297 -2.31 0.85 -13.02
N GLU A 298 -3.00 -0.15 -12.49
CA GLU A 298 -2.70 -0.73 -11.18
C GLU A 298 -2.16 -2.14 -11.37
N ARG A 299 -1.10 -2.46 -10.63
CA ARG A 299 -0.47 -3.78 -10.62
C ARG A 299 -0.51 -4.31 -9.20
N MET A 300 -1.32 -5.34 -8.97
CA MET A 300 -1.50 -5.95 -7.67
C MET A 300 -1.05 -7.41 -7.72
N ALA A 301 -0.03 -7.75 -6.93
CA ALA A 301 0.39 -9.12 -6.73
C ALA A 301 -0.35 -9.74 -5.54
N TYR A 302 -0.91 -10.92 -5.75
CA TYR A 302 -1.54 -11.73 -4.70
C TYR A 302 -0.69 -12.98 -4.50
N LEU A 303 -0.14 -13.14 -3.31
CA LEU A 303 0.59 -14.33 -2.93
C LEU A 303 -0.14 -15.02 -1.78
N SER A 304 -0.40 -16.31 -1.93
CA SER A 304 -0.84 -17.17 -0.82
C SER A 304 0.10 -18.36 -0.67
N ALA A 305 0.35 -18.76 0.56
CA ALA A 305 1.22 -19.89 0.87
C ALA A 305 0.88 -20.49 2.23
N ARG A 306 1.35 -21.70 2.51
CA ARG A 306 1.15 -22.41 3.77
C ARG A 306 2.45 -22.68 4.49
N ARG A 307 2.41 -22.64 5.81
CA ARG A 307 3.44 -23.27 6.64
C ARG A 307 3.18 -24.78 6.66
N PRO A 308 4.15 -25.62 6.25
CA PRO A 308 4.04 -27.08 6.34
C PRO A 308 3.77 -27.62 7.74
#